data_2bb8b8ab18bd0c4396984990d3d765c9
#
_entry.id   2bb8b8ab18bd0c4396984990d3d765c9
#
_cell.length_a   1.000
_cell.length_b   1.000
_cell.length_c   1.000
_cell.angle_alpha   90.00
_cell.angle_beta   90.00
_cell.angle_gamma   90.00
#
_symmetry.space_group_name_H-M   'P 1'
#
loop_
_entity.id
_entity.type
_entity.pdbx_description
1 polymer ?
#
loop_
_entity_poly.entity_id
_entity_poly.type
_entity_poly.pdbx_seq_one_letter_code
_entity_poly.pdbx_strand_id
1 'polypeptide(L)'
;LQFLQGKSTQAEFCHTLNALIDAGRQVVIAADRPPSDLESLDDRVRSRLAGGLVVEMGSLGEELRLGILKSRVAAARAHHASFDVPEEVLDYLARTITHNGRDLEGAINRLLAHSKLNNQPVTLEMAEREVRDLVRPQEPKRIKIEDIQRVVARQYNVSRSDLLSSRRTANVVRPRQVAMYLAKTLTLRSLPEIGRRFGGRDH
;
A
#
# COMPACT_ATOMS: atom_id res chain seq x y z
N LEU A 1 12.88 -7.02 -1.92
CA LEU A 1 13.61 -6.19 -2.91
C LEU A 1 14.26 -4.93 -2.33
N GLN A 2 13.82 -4.43 -1.17
CA GLN A 2 14.38 -3.24 -0.51
C GLN A 2 15.89 -3.33 -0.19
N PHE A 3 16.43 -4.55 -0.08
CA PHE A 3 17.85 -4.80 0.21
C PHE A 3 18.74 -4.84 -1.04
N LEU A 4 18.17 -4.75 -2.24
CA LEU A 4 18.93 -4.70 -3.48
C LEU A 4 19.49 -3.29 -3.74
N GLN A 5 20.30 -2.80 -2.79
CA GLN A 5 20.98 -1.52 -2.89
C GLN A 5 22.41 -1.74 -3.38
N GLY A 6 22.77 -1.04 -4.47
CA GLY A 6 24.08 -1.15 -5.08
C GLY A 6 24.15 -2.03 -6.32
N LYS A 7 24.95 -1.60 -7.30
CA LYS A 7 25.05 -2.26 -8.62
C LYS A 7 25.54 -3.71 -8.54
N SER A 8 26.47 -4.00 -7.64
CA SER A 8 27.02 -5.35 -7.47
C SER A 8 25.94 -6.32 -6.97
N THR A 9 25.19 -5.95 -5.93
CA THR A 9 24.11 -6.77 -5.36
C THR A 9 22.99 -7.03 -6.38
N GLN A 10 22.67 -6.01 -7.20
CA GLN A 10 21.68 -6.18 -8.26
C GLN A 10 22.16 -7.09 -9.38
N ALA A 11 23.44 -7.02 -9.73
CA ALA A 11 24.03 -7.93 -10.72
C ALA A 11 24.00 -9.39 -10.23
N GLU A 12 24.42 -9.65 -8.99
CA GLU A 12 24.36 -10.98 -8.37
C GLU A 12 22.92 -11.52 -8.29
N PHE A 13 21.97 -10.67 -7.90
CA PHE A 13 20.56 -11.05 -7.90
C PHE A 13 20.07 -11.42 -9.30
N CYS A 14 20.46 -10.65 -10.32
CA CYS A 14 20.09 -10.91 -11.71
C CYS A 14 20.71 -12.25 -12.21
N HIS A 15 21.96 -12.54 -11.86
CA HIS A 15 22.61 -13.81 -12.19
C HIS A 15 21.92 -14.99 -11.51
N THR A 16 21.62 -14.88 -10.22
CA THR A 16 20.89 -15.90 -9.46
C THR A 16 19.51 -16.16 -10.06
N LEU A 17 18.77 -15.09 -10.38
CA LEU A 17 17.44 -15.20 -10.99
C LEU A 17 17.50 -15.91 -12.35
N ASN A 18 18.48 -15.55 -13.20
CA ASN A 18 18.68 -16.23 -14.49
C ASN A 18 19.00 -17.70 -14.30
N ALA A 19 19.94 -18.05 -13.42
CA ALA A 19 20.31 -19.44 -13.16
C ALA A 19 19.12 -20.28 -12.68
N LEU A 20 18.24 -19.71 -11.85
CA LEU A 20 17.03 -20.40 -11.39
C LEU A 20 16.02 -20.61 -12.53
N ILE A 21 15.82 -19.59 -13.37
CA ILE A 21 14.92 -19.65 -14.53
C ILE A 21 15.44 -20.68 -15.54
N ASP A 22 16.73 -20.63 -15.88
CA ASP A 22 17.37 -21.55 -16.84
C ASP A 22 17.35 -23.00 -16.33
N ALA A 23 17.39 -23.20 -15.02
CA ALA A 23 17.22 -24.50 -14.37
C ALA A 23 15.74 -24.92 -14.23
N GLY A 24 14.77 -24.17 -14.79
CA GLY A 24 13.36 -24.50 -14.74
C GLY A 24 12.76 -24.41 -13.32
N ARG A 25 13.38 -23.64 -12.41
CA ARG A 25 12.91 -23.52 -11.04
C ARG A 25 11.82 -22.45 -10.91
N GLN A 26 10.82 -22.73 -10.06
CA GLN A 26 9.80 -21.75 -9.70
C GLN A 26 10.40 -20.69 -8.78
N VAL A 27 10.26 -19.42 -9.16
CA VAL A 27 10.69 -18.27 -8.36
C VAL A 27 9.47 -17.43 -8.00
N VAL A 28 9.32 -17.11 -6.72
CA VAL A 28 8.25 -16.23 -6.20
C VAL A 28 8.91 -15.04 -5.53
N ILE A 29 8.54 -13.84 -5.95
CA ILE A 29 9.10 -12.59 -5.45
C ILE A 29 7.95 -11.71 -4.95
N ALA A 30 8.06 -11.21 -3.72
CA ALA A 30 7.14 -10.24 -3.16
C ALA A 30 7.80 -8.87 -3.04
N ALA A 31 7.05 -7.83 -3.36
CA ALA A 31 7.47 -6.43 -3.27
C ALA A 31 6.30 -5.53 -2.84
N ASP A 32 6.62 -4.32 -2.38
CA ASP A 32 5.65 -3.31 -1.96
C ASP A 32 5.03 -2.52 -3.14
N ARG A 33 5.57 -2.71 -4.34
CA ARG A 33 5.12 -2.06 -5.58
C ARG A 33 5.47 -2.89 -6.81
N PRO A 34 4.81 -2.66 -7.95
CA PRO A 34 5.07 -3.40 -9.17
C PRO A 34 6.49 -3.13 -9.71
N PRO A 35 7.05 -4.03 -10.53
CA PRO A 35 8.40 -3.87 -11.10
C PRO A 35 8.62 -2.54 -11.84
N SER A 36 7.58 -2.02 -12.52
CA SER A 36 7.61 -0.72 -13.21
C SER A 36 7.96 0.47 -12.31
N ASP A 37 7.59 0.39 -11.03
CA ASP A 37 7.72 1.47 -10.05
C ASP A 37 8.97 1.35 -9.18
N LEU A 38 9.79 0.32 -9.42
CA LEU A 38 11.05 0.07 -8.72
C LEU A 38 12.21 0.83 -9.38
N GLU A 39 12.14 2.17 -9.34
CA GLU A 39 13.13 3.07 -9.99
C GLU A 39 14.57 2.86 -9.51
N SER A 40 14.77 2.32 -8.30
CA SER A 40 16.08 2.03 -7.73
C SER A 40 16.76 0.79 -8.31
N LEU A 41 16.02 -0.04 -9.06
CA LEU A 41 16.54 -1.24 -9.69
C LEU A 41 17.05 -0.97 -11.10
N ASP A 42 18.14 -1.66 -11.47
CA ASP A 42 18.66 -1.71 -12.84
C ASP A 42 17.57 -2.18 -13.83
N ASP A 43 17.59 -1.63 -15.03
CA ASP A 43 16.59 -1.94 -16.07
C ASP A 43 16.52 -3.43 -16.42
N ARG A 44 17.65 -4.13 -16.37
CA ARG A 44 17.72 -5.57 -16.61
C ARG A 44 16.98 -6.36 -15.55
N VAL A 45 17.14 -5.98 -14.26
CA VAL A 45 16.42 -6.61 -13.15
C VAL A 45 14.92 -6.34 -13.28
N ARG A 46 14.54 -5.07 -13.53
CA ARG A 46 13.12 -4.71 -13.72
C ARG A 46 12.47 -5.47 -14.86
N SER A 47 13.15 -5.55 -16.00
CA SER A 47 12.65 -6.26 -17.18
C SER A 47 12.44 -7.75 -16.91
N ARG A 48 13.38 -8.40 -16.17
CA ARG A 48 13.24 -9.81 -15.78
C ARG A 48 12.07 -10.03 -14.84
N LEU A 49 11.89 -9.16 -13.85
CA LEU A 49 10.75 -9.23 -12.92
C LEU A 49 9.42 -9.00 -13.64
N ALA A 50 9.37 -8.07 -14.59
CA ALA A 50 8.17 -7.77 -15.36
C ALA A 50 7.83 -8.85 -16.40
N GLY A 51 8.81 -9.67 -16.84
CA GLY A 51 8.61 -10.74 -17.81
C GLY A 51 7.89 -11.97 -17.26
N GLY A 52 7.69 -12.07 -15.94
CA GLY A 52 6.91 -13.09 -15.28
C GLY A 52 5.45 -12.69 -15.04
N LEU A 53 4.71 -13.54 -14.32
CA LEU A 53 3.36 -13.21 -13.87
C LEU A 53 3.44 -12.19 -12.72
N VAL A 54 2.97 -10.99 -12.94
CA VAL A 54 2.84 -9.94 -11.91
C VAL A 54 1.41 -9.89 -11.42
N VAL A 55 1.21 -10.18 -10.13
CA VAL A 55 -0.10 -10.16 -9.49
C VAL A 55 -0.12 -9.06 -8.43
N GLU A 56 -1.06 -8.14 -8.53
CA GLU A 56 -1.28 -7.12 -7.51
C GLU A 56 -2.11 -7.70 -6.37
N MET A 57 -1.57 -7.60 -5.16
CA MET A 57 -2.30 -7.93 -3.94
C MET A 57 -2.99 -6.68 -3.42
N GLY A 58 -4.32 -6.64 -3.55
CA GLY A 58 -5.15 -5.54 -3.07
C GLY A 58 -5.21 -5.44 -1.54
N SER A 59 -5.97 -4.47 -1.04
CA SER A 59 -6.25 -4.35 0.39
C SER A 59 -7.03 -5.56 0.91
N LEU A 60 -6.78 -5.92 2.16
CA LEU A 60 -7.48 -7.03 2.82
C LEU A 60 -8.99 -6.71 2.95
N GLY A 61 -9.85 -7.52 2.38
CA GLY A 61 -11.30 -7.46 2.62
C GLY A 61 -11.64 -7.76 4.08
N GLU A 62 -12.83 -7.35 4.53
CA GLU A 62 -13.27 -7.56 5.94
C GLU A 62 -13.30 -9.05 6.31
N GLU A 63 -13.83 -9.89 5.44
CA GLU A 63 -13.88 -11.34 5.64
C GLU A 63 -12.48 -11.95 5.79
N LEU A 64 -11.53 -11.53 4.95
CA LEU A 64 -10.14 -12.00 5.04
C LEU A 64 -9.47 -11.52 6.34
N ARG A 65 -9.73 -10.28 6.76
CA ARG A 65 -9.23 -9.76 8.04
C ARG A 65 -9.75 -10.57 9.22
N LEU A 66 -11.06 -10.89 9.21
CA LEU A 66 -11.67 -11.74 10.22
C LEU A 66 -11.05 -13.14 10.23
N GLY A 67 -10.81 -13.74 9.06
CA GLY A 67 -10.12 -15.02 8.91
C GLY A 67 -8.70 -15.00 9.51
N ILE A 68 -7.94 -13.92 9.25
CA ILE A 68 -6.60 -13.72 9.83
C ILE A 68 -6.69 -13.66 11.36
N LEU A 69 -7.61 -12.86 11.92
CA LEU A 69 -7.80 -12.73 13.37
C LEU A 69 -8.14 -14.07 14.00
N LYS A 70 -9.11 -14.82 13.45
CA LYS A 70 -9.48 -16.17 13.93
C LYS A 70 -8.29 -17.13 13.90
N SER A 71 -7.50 -17.11 12.84
CA SER A 71 -6.28 -17.93 12.73
C SER A 71 -5.24 -17.56 13.80
N ARG A 72 -5.03 -16.25 14.06
CA ARG A 72 -4.08 -15.81 15.09
C ARG A 72 -4.54 -16.15 16.50
N VAL A 73 -5.83 -16.04 16.80
CA VAL A 73 -6.39 -16.50 18.09
C VAL A 73 -6.20 -18.00 18.24
N ALA A 74 -6.47 -18.80 17.22
CA ALA A 74 -6.26 -20.26 17.27
C ALA A 74 -4.78 -20.62 17.53
N ALA A 75 -3.85 -19.92 16.86
CA ALA A 75 -2.42 -20.11 17.11
C ALA A 75 -2.01 -19.71 18.54
N ALA A 76 -2.56 -18.62 19.07
CA ALA A 76 -2.31 -18.19 20.45
C ALA A 76 -2.87 -19.20 21.47
N ARG A 77 -4.04 -19.77 21.22
CA ARG A 77 -4.65 -20.82 22.07
C ARG A 77 -3.80 -22.09 22.15
N ALA A 78 -3.06 -22.44 21.11
CA ALA A 78 -2.18 -23.60 21.14
C ALA A 78 -1.11 -23.51 22.24
N HIS A 79 -0.69 -22.28 22.60
CA HIS A 79 0.28 -22.03 23.66
C HIS A 79 -0.36 -21.50 24.96
N HIS A 80 -1.59 -21.04 24.89
CA HIS A 80 -2.32 -20.37 25.96
C HIS A 80 -3.78 -20.79 25.95
N ALA A 81 -4.08 -21.99 26.47
CA ALA A 81 -5.39 -22.62 26.39
C ALA A 81 -6.54 -21.78 27.00
N SER A 82 -6.24 -20.94 27.99
CA SER A 82 -7.22 -20.03 28.60
C SER A 82 -7.48 -18.74 27.82
N PHE A 83 -6.71 -18.48 26.77
CA PHE A 83 -6.90 -17.24 25.96
C PHE A 83 -8.09 -17.40 25.03
N ASP A 84 -9.08 -16.55 25.24
CA ASP A 84 -10.27 -16.47 24.39
C ASP A 84 -10.56 -15.03 24.01
N VAL A 85 -11.06 -14.86 22.78
CA VAL A 85 -11.45 -13.55 22.23
C VAL A 85 -12.88 -13.67 21.73
N PRO A 86 -13.83 -12.92 22.30
CA PRO A 86 -15.22 -12.91 21.88
C PRO A 86 -15.37 -12.52 20.39
N GLU A 87 -16.38 -13.03 19.71
CA GLU A 87 -16.59 -12.78 18.29
C GLU A 87 -16.86 -11.29 18.02
N GLU A 88 -17.57 -10.61 18.91
CA GLU A 88 -17.79 -9.15 18.83
C GLU A 88 -16.49 -8.34 18.79
N VAL A 89 -15.46 -8.80 19.54
CA VAL A 89 -14.12 -8.17 19.52
C VAL A 89 -13.42 -8.43 18.20
N LEU A 90 -13.51 -9.63 17.66
CA LEU A 90 -12.94 -9.97 16.36
C LEU A 90 -13.57 -9.15 15.24
N ASP A 91 -14.87 -8.99 15.25
CA ASP A 91 -15.62 -8.17 14.30
C ASP A 91 -15.23 -6.69 14.41
N TYR A 92 -15.13 -6.17 15.62
CA TYR A 92 -14.65 -4.82 15.88
C TYR A 92 -13.25 -4.60 15.30
N LEU A 93 -12.31 -5.50 15.59
CA LEU A 93 -10.93 -5.41 15.08
C LEU A 93 -10.89 -5.49 13.55
N ALA A 94 -11.67 -6.40 12.94
CA ALA A 94 -11.73 -6.58 11.50
C ALA A 94 -12.26 -5.34 10.77
N ARG A 95 -13.21 -4.62 11.37
CA ARG A 95 -13.77 -3.37 10.81
C ARG A 95 -12.84 -2.18 11.01
N THR A 96 -12.16 -2.13 12.12
CA THR A 96 -11.42 -0.94 12.56
C THR A 96 -9.97 -0.93 12.08
N ILE A 97 -9.30 -2.10 12.04
CA ILE A 97 -7.93 -2.24 11.57
C ILE A 97 -7.93 -2.64 10.09
N THR A 98 -7.80 -1.66 9.20
CA THR A 98 -7.95 -1.87 7.76
C THR A 98 -6.65 -1.81 6.96
N HIS A 99 -5.53 -1.40 7.58
CA HIS A 99 -4.32 -1.06 6.84
C HIS A 99 -3.47 -2.26 6.41
N ASN A 100 -3.21 -3.20 7.31
CA ASN A 100 -2.36 -4.35 6.99
C ASN A 100 -2.57 -5.50 7.98
N GLY A 101 -2.12 -6.71 7.58
CA GLY A 101 -2.22 -7.91 8.42
C GLY A 101 -1.33 -7.89 9.67
N ARG A 102 -0.24 -7.09 9.67
CA ARG A 102 0.66 -6.98 10.84
C ARG A 102 -0.02 -6.26 11.99
N ASP A 103 -0.83 -5.25 11.70
CA ASP A 103 -1.58 -4.52 12.73
C ASP A 103 -2.66 -5.42 13.36
N LEU A 104 -3.29 -6.32 12.57
CA LEU A 104 -4.22 -7.33 13.09
C LEU A 104 -3.52 -8.33 14.03
N GLU A 105 -2.34 -8.81 13.64
CA GLU A 105 -1.51 -9.67 14.48
C GLU A 105 -1.06 -8.95 15.76
N GLY A 106 -0.61 -7.69 15.61
CA GLY A 106 -0.23 -6.83 16.74
C GLY A 106 -1.36 -6.63 17.73
N ALA A 107 -2.60 -6.47 17.26
CA ALA A 107 -3.78 -6.35 18.11
C ALA A 107 -4.01 -7.62 18.95
N ILE A 108 -3.98 -8.79 18.35
CA ILE A 108 -4.14 -10.06 19.10
C ILE A 108 -3.02 -10.24 20.10
N ASN A 109 -1.77 -9.94 19.74
CA ASN A 109 -0.64 -10.06 20.69
C ASN A 109 -0.77 -9.10 21.88
N ARG A 110 -1.28 -7.87 21.68
CA ARG A 110 -1.55 -6.91 22.77
C ARG A 110 -2.67 -7.41 23.68
N LEU A 111 -3.78 -7.90 23.11
CA LEU A 111 -4.88 -8.46 23.90
C LEU A 111 -4.43 -9.67 24.72
N LEU A 112 -3.61 -10.54 24.13
CA LEU A 112 -3.03 -11.69 24.85
C LEU A 112 -2.14 -11.23 26.01
N ALA A 113 -1.24 -10.29 25.76
CA ALA A 113 -0.34 -9.76 26.78
C ALA A 113 -1.12 -9.10 27.93
N HIS A 114 -2.10 -8.26 27.61
CA HIS A 114 -2.92 -7.58 28.62
C HIS A 114 -3.77 -8.56 29.43
N SER A 115 -4.43 -9.51 28.77
CA SER A 115 -5.24 -10.55 29.45
C SER A 115 -4.41 -11.37 30.43
N LYS A 116 -3.17 -11.72 30.05
CA LYS A 116 -2.24 -12.45 30.89
C LYS A 116 -1.72 -11.65 32.08
N LEU A 117 -1.28 -10.40 31.81
CA LEU A 117 -0.69 -9.54 32.86
C LEU A 117 -1.72 -9.21 33.96
N ASN A 118 -2.97 -9.00 33.57
CA ASN A 118 -4.02 -8.59 34.49
C ASN A 118 -4.93 -9.79 34.95
N ASN A 119 -4.71 -10.97 34.39
CA ASN A 119 -5.56 -12.13 34.57
C ASN A 119 -7.05 -11.83 34.35
N GLN A 120 -7.35 -11.08 33.27
CA GLN A 120 -8.70 -10.66 32.94
C GLN A 120 -9.11 -11.20 31.56
N PRO A 121 -10.40 -11.51 31.36
CA PRO A 121 -10.92 -11.91 30.06
C PRO A 121 -10.81 -10.73 29.08
N VAL A 122 -10.72 -11.04 27.79
CA VAL A 122 -10.75 -10.03 26.73
C VAL A 122 -12.17 -9.49 26.60
N THR A 123 -12.32 -8.17 26.66
CA THR A 123 -13.58 -7.45 26.49
C THR A 123 -13.47 -6.44 25.34
N LEU A 124 -14.61 -5.97 24.85
CA LEU A 124 -14.63 -4.94 23.79
C LEU A 124 -13.96 -3.64 24.26
N GLU A 125 -14.23 -3.21 25.50
CA GLU A 125 -13.61 -2.00 26.08
C GLU A 125 -12.10 -2.12 26.16
N MET A 126 -11.59 -3.31 26.54
CA MET A 126 -10.15 -3.60 26.51
C MET A 126 -9.62 -3.48 25.09
N ALA A 127 -10.28 -4.08 24.11
CA ALA A 127 -9.85 -4.05 22.72
C ALA A 127 -9.80 -2.60 22.18
N GLU A 128 -10.82 -1.80 22.43
CA GLU A 128 -10.88 -0.39 22.03
C GLU A 128 -9.72 0.44 22.59
N ARG A 129 -9.35 0.19 23.84
CA ARG A 129 -8.25 0.87 24.50
C ARG A 129 -6.89 0.46 23.94
N GLU A 130 -6.67 -0.85 23.82
CA GLU A 130 -5.36 -1.42 23.45
C GLU A 130 -5.02 -1.25 21.96
N VAL A 131 -6.03 -1.07 21.09
CA VAL A 131 -5.79 -0.90 19.64
C VAL A 131 -5.95 0.54 19.15
N ARG A 132 -6.21 1.50 20.03
CA ARG A 132 -6.48 2.89 19.66
C ARG A 132 -5.42 3.50 18.76
N ASP A 133 -4.16 3.18 18.96
CA ASP A 133 -3.04 3.67 18.15
C ASP A 133 -2.87 2.90 16.82
N LEU A 134 -3.40 1.67 16.74
CA LEU A 134 -3.45 0.88 15.50
C LEU A 134 -4.63 1.32 14.62
N VAL A 135 -5.67 1.85 15.25
CA VAL A 135 -6.78 2.51 14.57
C VAL A 135 -6.30 3.89 14.14
N ARG A 136 -5.58 3.95 13.03
CA ARG A 136 -5.31 5.24 12.41
C ARG A 136 -6.66 5.80 11.96
N PRO A 137 -7.02 7.04 12.36
CA PRO A 137 -8.12 7.72 11.69
C PRO A 137 -7.88 7.52 10.20
N GLN A 138 -8.88 7.07 9.46
CA GLN A 138 -8.85 7.20 8.01
C GLN A 138 -8.84 8.72 7.73
N GLU A 139 -7.66 9.32 7.84
CA GLU A 139 -7.47 10.59 7.13
C GLU A 139 -7.75 10.22 5.68
N PRO A 140 -8.80 10.77 5.07
CA PRO A 140 -9.07 10.53 3.67
C PRO A 140 -7.74 10.80 2.97
N LYS A 141 -7.19 9.81 2.25
CA LYS A 141 -5.90 9.94 1.55
C LYS A 141 -5.93 11.30 0.87
N ARG A 142 -5.22 12.28 1.43
CA ARG A 142 -5.20 13.63 0.86
C ARG A 142 -4.67 13.46 -0.55
N ILE A 143 -5.59 13.52 -1.51
CA ILE A 143 -5.26 13.40 -2.92
C ILE A 143 -4.23 14.49 -3.22
N LYS A 144 -3.06 14.08 -3.68
CA LYS A 144 -1.99 15.01 -4.07
C LYS A 144 -2.18 15.40 -5.53
N ILE A 145 -1.83 16.63 -5.88
CA ILE A 145 -1.89 17.11 -7.28
C ILE A 145 -1.06 16.19 -8.17
N GLU A 146 0.07 15.67 -7.67
CA GLU A 146 0.95 14.75 -8.38
C GLU A 146 0.27 13.42 -8.75
N ASP A 147 -0.60 12.93 -7.90
CA ASP A 147 -1.37 11.70 -8.16
C ASP A 147 -2.42 11.94 -9.25
N ILE A 148 -3.11 13.09 -9.20
CA ILE A 148 -4.04 13.51 -10.25
C ILE A 148 -3.32 13.65 -11.60
N GLN A 149 -2.15 14.30 -11.62
CA GLN A 149 -1.33 14.43 -12.82
C GLN A 149 -0.96 13.07 -13.41
N ARG A 150 -0.57 12.10 -12.56
CA ARG A 150 -0.20 10.74 -13.00
C ARG A 150 -1.39 10.00 -13.61
N VAL A 151 -2.54 10.03 -12.94
CA VAL A 151 -3.75 9.35 -13.41
C VAL A 151 -4.24 9.95 -14.72
N VAL A 152 -4.31 11.27 -14.83
CA VAL A 152 -4.75 11.94 -16.05
C VAL A 152 -3.76 11.73 -17.19
N ALA A 153 -2.45 11.80 -16.94
CA ALA A 153 -1.42 11.54 -17.93
C ALA A 153 -1.58 10.13 -18.53
N ARG A 154 -1.78 9.12 -17.66
CA ARG A 154 -2.02 7.73 -18.07
C ARG A 154 -3.31 7.58 -18.88
N GLN A 155 -4.41 8.18 -18.43
CA GLN A 155 -5.72 8.08 -19.10
C GLN A 155 -5.73 8.70 -20.51
N TYR A 156 -5.00 9.79 -20.70
CA TYR A 156 -4.92 10.49 -21.98
C TYR A 156 -3.69 10.12 -22.81
N ASN A 157 -2.91 9.14 -22.37
CA ASN A 157 -1.67 8.67 -23.01
C ASN A 157 -0.69 9.83 -23.34
N VAL A 158 -0.50 10.74 -22.38
CA VAL A 158 0.48 11.84 -22.44
C VAL A 158 1.46 11.70 -21.28
N SER A 159 2.66 12.26 -21.44
CA SER A 159 3.61 12.26 -20.34
C SER A 159 3.22 13.30 -19.26
N ARG A 160 3.62 13.06 -18.02
CA ARG A 160 3.45 14.06 -16.96
C ARG A 160 4.20 15.37 -17.30
N SER A 161 5.37 15.26 -17.92
CA SER A 161 6.15 16.43 -18.38
C SER A 161 5.40 17.24 -19.44
N ASP A 162 4.61 16.61 -20.30
CA ASP A 162 3.75 17.34 -21.27
C ASP A 162 2.65 18.13 -20.55
N LEU A 163 2.04 17.58 -19.50
CA LEU A 163 1.05 18.31 -18.69
C LEU A 163 1.64 19.58 -18.06
N LEU A 164 2.92 19.55 -17.70
CA LEU A 164 3.63 20.69 -17.07
C LEU A 164 4.28 21.61 -18.10
N SER A 165 4.40 21.17 -19.36
CA SER A 165 5.09 21.89 -20.42
C SER A 165 4.35 23.16 -20.89
N SER A 166 5.04 24.03 -21.63
CA SER A 166 4.44 25.22 -22.28
C SER A 166 3.63 24.90 -23.54
N ARG A 167 3.55 23.62 -23.95
CA ARG A 167 2.82 23.20 -25.15
C ARG A 167 1.34 23.54 -25.07
N ARG A 168 0.79 24.02 -26.21
CA ARG A 168 -0.62 24.43 -26.38
C ARG A 168 -1.39 23.57 -27.39
N THR A 169 -0.86 22.40 -27.73
CA THR A 169 -1.55 21.44 -28.59
C THR A 169 -2.77 20.86 -27.91
N ALA A 170 -3.85 20.61 -28.64
CA ALA A 170 -5.13 20.16 -28.07
C ALA A 170 -4.99 18.86 -27.26
N ASN A 171 -4.15 17.93 -27.70
CA ASN A 171 -3.86 16.67 -27.03
C ASN A 171 -3.16 16.83 -25.66
N VAL A 172 -2.59 18.01 -25.37
CA VAL A 172 -1.95 18.33 -24.08
C VAL A 172 -2.81 19.30 -23.27
N VAL A 173 -3.47 20.26 -23.93
CA VAL A 173 -4.29 21.29 -23.26
C VAL A 173 -5.50 20.66 -22.57
N ARG A 174 -6.23 19.80 -23.27
CA ARG A 174 -7.45 19.16 -22.71
C ARG A 174 -7.15 18.29 -21.47
N PRO A 175 -6.18 17.37 -21.49
CA PRO A 175 -5.78 16.63 -20.28
C PRO A 175 -5.34 17.54 -19.14
N ARG A 176 -4.59 18.60 -19.43
CA ARG A 176 -4.15 19.58 -18.43
C ARG A 176 -5.33 20.27 -17.75
N GLN A 177 -6.32 20.73 -18.54
CA GLN A 177 -7.54 21.34 -18.00
C GLN A 177 -8.31 20.38 -17.10
N VAL A 178 -8.47 19.12 -17.50
CA VAL A 178 -9.08 18.08 -16.70
C VAL A 178 -8.32 17.87 -15.39
N ALA A 179 -6.97 17.78 -15.45
CA ALA A 179 -6.15 17.60 -14.27
C ALA A 179 -6.22 18.82 -13.31
N MET A 180 -6.24 20.04 -13.83
CA MET A 180 -6.41 21.25 -13.02
C MET A 180 -7.80 21.32 -12.37
N TYR A 181 -8.85 20.99 -13.12
CA TYR A 181 -10.21 20.90 -12.58
C TYR A 181 -10.33 19.87 -11.47
N LEU A 182 -9.81 18.66 -11.67
CA LEU A 182 -9.78 17.63 -10.63
C LEU A 182 -8.95 18.06 -9.42
N ALA A 183 -7.81 18.75 -9.64
CA ALA A 183 -7.01 19.29 -8.56
C ALA A 183 -7.79 20.33 -7.73
N LYS A 184 -8.62 21.17 -8.36
CA LYS A 184 -9.47 22.13 -7.67
C LYS A 184 -10.59 21.46 -6.89
N THR A 185 -11.20 20.41 -7.46
CA THR A 185 -12.37 19.73 -6.86
C THR A 185 -11.98 18.76 -5.75
N LEU A 186 -10.85 18.05 -5.92
CA LEU A 186 -10.43 16.96 -5.04
C LEU A 186 -9.37 17.38 -4.01
N THR A 187 -8.83 18.61 -4.10
CA THR A 187 -7.85 19.11 -3.14
C THR A 187 -8.27 20.46 -2.56
N LEU A 188 -7.81 20.78 -1.35
CA LEU A 188 -8.07 22.08 -0.70
C LEU A 188 -7.10 23.17 -1.20
N ARG A 189 -6.47 22.99 -2.38
CA ARG A 189 -5.48 23.94 -2.88
C ARG A 189 -6.11 25.12 -3.57
N SER A 190 -5.47 26.29 -3.43
CA SER A 190 -5.88 27.50 -4.13
C SER A 190 -5.57 27.42 -5.63
N LEU A 191 -6.35 28.15 -6.44
CA LEU A 191 -6.12 28.21 -7.88
C LEU A 191 -4.69 28.65 -8.25
N PRO A 192 -4.09 29.69 -7.61
CA PRO A 192 -2.71 30.08 -7.86
C PRO A 192 -1.69 28.99 -7.52
N GLU A 193 -1.95 28.19 -6.48
CA GLU A 193 -1.08 27.07 -6.12
C GLU A 193 -1.18 25.95 -7.14
N ILE A 194 -2.39 25.64 -7.62
CA ILE A 194 -2.61 24.69 -8.70
C ILE A 194 -1.87 25.16 -9.97
N GLY A 195 -2.06 26.42 -10.38
CA GLY A 195 -1.38 26.98 -11.54
C GLY A 195 0.15 26.81 -11.47
N ARG A 196 0.75 27.09 -10.32
CA ARG A 196 2.20 26.87 -10.10
C ARG A 196 2.61 25.41 -10.29
N ARG A 197 1.77 24.46 -9.83
CA ARG A 197 2.03 23.01 -9.97
C ARG A 197 1.82 22.48 -11.39
N PHE A 198 1.24 23.29 -12.28
CA PHE A 198 1.06 23.00 -13.71
C PHE A 198 1.91 23.88 -14.62
N GLY A 199 3.10 24.27 -14.15
CA GLY A 199 4.09 25.02 -14.94
C GLY A 199 3.91 26.53 -14.92
N GLY A 200 3.38 27.10 -13.81
CA GLY A 200 3.24 28.55 -13.59
C GLY A 200 2.16 29.19 -14.46
N ARG A 201 1.07 28.48 -14.73
CA ARG A 201 -0.01 28.96 -15.59
C ARG A 201 -1.11 29.65 -14.83
N ASP A 202 -1.77 30.59 -15.54
CA ASP A 202 -3.04 31.15 -15.11
C ASP A 202 -4.12 30.07 -15.13
N HIS A 203 -5.01 30.14 -14.18
CA HIS A 203 -6.07 29.17 -13.89
C HIS A 203 -7.43 29.67 -14.34
#